data_ae17a8c536894067802f260a795f434c
#
_entry.id   ae17a8c536894067802f260a795f434c
#
_cell.length_a   1.000
_cell.length_b   1.000
_cell.length_c   1.000
_cell.angle_alpha   90.00
_cell.angle_beta   90.00
_cell.angle_gamma   90.00
#
_symmetry.space_group_name_H-M   'P 1'
#
loop_
_entity.id
_entity.type
_entity.pdbx_description
1 polymer ?
#
loop_
_entity_poly.entity_id
_entity_poly.type
_entity_poly.pdbx_seq_one_letter_code
_entity_poly.pdbx_strand_id
1 'polypeptide(L)'
;RTPEKKIDTNADVAVVTAKEIEQKHFDDVAQAVKNVPGVFIASHGASGQVGNSDQIYINGSPNVVVLVDGMRRNTNGNFLMNNSIAELVNVASIDHIEVLKGSASTLYGSDAQGGVINIITKKAKEDGVSTTLRTSFGDNSKESYNLYNEGKSDKVFWSVEAGKELAGDYKDGWGRKVINHLNAKHYNAKLGYDLGNDSSVVVNYEKYKADYTFPNNGSTDKTPAKGRKDNDAISLQYNAKLSDRLSNQFSIYRNTTSFDIP
;
A
#
# COMPACT_ATOMS: atom_id res chain seq x y z
N ARG A 1 12.26 -15.57 -5.96
CA ARG A 1 13.56 -14.93 -5.80
C ARG A 1 14.12 -15.40 -4.46
N THR A 2 15.26 -16.03 -4.46
CA THR A 2 16.06 -16.23 -3.25
C THR A 2 16.16 -14.85 -2.60
N PRO A 3 16.01 -14.70 -1.26
CA PRO A 3 16.27 -13.43 -0.62
C PRO A 3 17.66 -13.00 -1.10
N GLU A 4 17.70 -11.94 -1.90
CA GLU A 4 18.99 -11.37 -2.29
C GLU A 4 19.70 -11.07 -0.99
N LYS A 5 20.93 -11.59 -0.89
CA LYS A 5 21.87 -11.23 0.16
C LYS A 5 21.67 -9.75 0.42
N LYS A 6 21.47 -9.36 1.69
CA LYS A 6 21.67 -7.98 2.13
C LYS A 6 22.82 -7.45 1.30
N ILE A 7 22.49 -6.57 0.34
CA ILE A 7 23.53 -5.91 -0.42
C ILE A 7 24.43 -5.29 0.64
N ASP A 8 25.72 -5.40 0.49
CA ASP A 8 26.76 -4.67 1.25
C ASP A 8 26.63 -3.16 1.01
N THR A 9 25.46 -2.63 1.23
CA THR A 9 25.19 -1.22 1.37
C THR A 9 25.11 -0.97 2.87
N ASN A 10 25.77 0.09 3.33
CA ASN A 10 25.62 0.61 4.70
C ASN A 10 24.18 1.06 5.01
N ALA A 11 23.19 0.60 4.26
CA ALA A 11 21.80 0.95 4.38
C ALA A 11 21.08 -0.06 5.29
N ASP A 12 20.44 0.45 6.34
CA ASP A 12 19.62 -0.34 7.23
C ASP A 12 18.28 -0.67 6.53
N VAL A 13 18.17 -1.88 5.98
CA VAL A 13 16.98 -2.38 5.30
C VAL A 13 16.28 -3.40 6.19
N ALA A 14 15.03 -3.12 6.55
CA ALA A 14 14.14 -4.08 7.17
C ALA A 14 13.17 -4.66 6.13
N VAL A 15 12.84 -5.94 6.28
CA VAL A 15 11.89 -6.63 5.38
C VAL A 15 10.76 -7.22 6.20
N VAL A 16 9.51 -6.91 5.82
CA VAL A 16 8.30 -7.54 6.35
C VAL A 16 7.78 -8.51 5.30
N THR A 17 7.80 -9.80 5.61
CA THR A 17 7.41 -10.85 4.67
C THR A 17 5.90 -11.09 4.64
N ALA A 18 5.37 -11.67 3.54
CA ALA A 18 3.97 -12.11 3.45
C ALA A 18 3.60 -13.05 4.61
N LYS A 19 4.52 -13.97 4.98
CA LYS A 19 4.32 -14.88 6.12
C LYS A 19 4.16 -14.14 7.43
N GLU A 20 4.95 -13.10 7.67
CA GLU A 20 4.84 -12.27 8.87
C GLU A 20 3.52 -11.50 8.90
N ILE A 21 3.11 -10.93 7.75
CA ILE A 21 1.81 -10.25 7.59
C ILE A 21 0.65 -11.19 7.96
N GLU A 22 0.72 -12.42 7.46
CA GLU A 22 -0.31 -13.44 7.72
C GLU A 22 -0.32 -13.89 9.18
N GLN A 23 0.86 -14.22 9.74
CA GLN A 23 0.98 -14.71 11.14
C GLN A 23 0.58 -13.68 12.18
N LYS A 24 0.85 -12.40 11.92
CA LYS A 24 0.48 -11.29 12.82
C LYS A 24 -0.91 -10.73 12.53
N HIS A 25 -1.61 -11.28 11.52
CA HIS A 25 -2.96 -10.86 11.13
C HIS A 25 -3.08 -9.35 10.84
N PHE A 26 -2.06 -8.78 10.20
CA PHE A 26 -2.14 -7.37 9.79
C PHE A 26 -3.23 -7.18 8.73
N ASP A 27 -4.10 -6.21 8.95
CA ASP A 27 -5.22 -5.91 8.05
C ASP A 27 -4.82 -4.97 6.90
N ASP A 28 -3.78 -4.17 7.12
CA ASP A 28 -3.30 -3.19 6.15
C ASP A 28 -1.78 -3.01 6.21
N VAL A 29 -1.24 -2.30 5.22
CA VAL A 29 0.19 -2.03 5.09
C VAL A 29 0.70 -1.15 6.24
N ALA A 30 -0.10 -0.20 6.72
CA ALA A 30 0.29 0.68 7.81
C ALA A 30 0.57 -0.11 9.10
N GLN A 31 -0.27 -1.09 9.42
CA GLN A 31 -0.04 -2.00 10.55
C GLN A 31 1.25 -2.81 10.37
N ALA A 32 1.52 -3.30 9.16
CA ALA A 32 2.71 -4.08 8.88
C ALA A 32 3.99 -3.26 9.06
N VAL A 33 4.07 -2.06 8.50
CA VAL A 33 5.28 -1.22 8.58
C VAL A 33 5.46 -0.56 9.94
N LYS A 34 4.39 -0.29 10.69
CA LYS A 34 4.44 0.25 12.06
C LYS A 34 5.22 -0.64 13.03
N ASN A 35 5.32 -1.93 12.73
CA ASN A 35 6.09 -2.88 13.54
C ASN A 35 7.59 -2.88 13.22
N VAL A 36 8.04 -2.14 12.21
CA VAL A 36 9.45 -1.99 11.88
C VAL A 36 10.08 -0.97 12.84
N PRO A 37 11.17 -1.31 13.56
CA PRO A 37 11.84 -0.38 14.45
C PRO A 37 12.27 0.90 13.70
N GLY A 38 11.97 2.07 14.31
CA GLY A 38 12.25 3.37 13.72
C GLY A 38 11.17 3.90 12.79
N VAL A 39 10.12 3.12 12.50
CA VAL A 39 8.93 3.58 11.74
C VAL A 39 7.84 4.01 12.72
N PHE A 40 7.31 5.20 12.50
CA PHE A 40 6.15 5.73 13.21
C PHE A 40 5.12 6.21 12.19
N ILE A 41 3.85 5.91 12.44
CA ILE A 41 2.73 6.38 11.63
C ILE A 41 1.81 7.19 12.52
N ALA A 42 1.68 8.47 12.20
CA ALA A 42 0.70 9.36 12.82
C ALA A 42 -0.63 9.20 12.07
N SER A 43 -1.58 8.52 12.69
CA SER A 43 -2.93 8.34 12.15
C SER A 43 -3.90 9.33 12.79
N HIS A 44 -4.76 9.95 11.99
CA HIS A 44 -5.78 10.88 12.45
C HIS A 44 -7.14 10.18 12.54
N GLY A 45 -7.25 9.15 13.35
CA GLY A 45 -8.50 8.40 13.53
C GLY A 45 -8.31 7.11 14.29
N ALA A 46 -9.38 6.36 14.52
CA ALA A 46 -9.28 5.03 15.08
C ALA A 46 -8.53 4.12 14.08
N SER A 47 -7.77 3.15 14.61
CA SER A 47 -6.98 2.21 13.80
C SER A 47 -7.82 1.60 12.67
N GLY A 48 -7.34 1.71 11.45
CA GLY A 48 -8.02 1.22 10.24
C GLY A 48 -9.15 2.10 9.73
N GLN A 49 -9.36 3.26 10.33
CA GLN A 49 -10.25 4.28 9.80
C GLN A 49 -9.43 5.34 9.12
N VAL A 50 -9.38 5.25 7.84
CA VAL A 50 -8.67 6.20 7.02
C VAL A 50 -9.49 7.47 6.92
N GLY A 51 -9.23 8.36 7.83
CA GLY A 51 -9.56 9.74 7.61
C GLY A 51 -8.23 10.42 7.40
N ASN A 52 -7.96 10.90 6.23
CA ASN A 52 -6.94 11.89 5.99
C ASN A 52 -5.52 11.54 6.45
N SER A 53 -4.71 11.09 5.51
CA SER A 53 -3.24 11.15 5.57
C SER A 53 -2.60 10.57 6.83
N ASP A 54 -2.33 9.27 6.78
CA ASP A 54 -1.30 8.72 7.65
C ASP A 54 0.02 9.37 7.30
N GLN A 55 0.58 10.12 8.22
CA GLN A 55 1.91 10.67 8.06
C GLN A 55 2.94 9.65 8.57
N ILE A 56 3.80 9.22 7.66
CA ILE A 56 4.83 8.23 7.95
C ILE A 56 6.11 8.97 8.34
N TYR A 57 6.74 8.49 9.41
CA TYR A 57 8.05 8.95 9.85
C TYR A 57 9.00 7.76 9.89
N ILE A 58 10.20 7.92 9.36
CA ILE A 58 11.29 6.99 9.54
C ILE A 58 12.41 7.72 10.27
N ASN A 59 12.83 7.21 11.44
CA ASN A 59 13.82 7.84 12.32
C ASN A 59 13.50 9.32 12.63
N GLY A 60 12.20 9.63 12.79
CA GLY A 60 11.71 10.98 13.07
C GLY A 60 11.57 11.91 11.86
N SER A 61 11.98 11.50 10.67
CA SER A 61 11.83 12.28 9.43
C SER A 61 10.51 11.97 8.72
N PRO A 62 9.70 12.98 8.34
CA PRO A 62 8.46 12.79 7.58
C PRO A 62 8.69 12.65 6.07
N ASN A 63 9.93 12.89 5.60
CA ASN A 63 10.27 12.84 4.19
C ASN A 63 10.54 11.39 3.77
N VAL A 64 9.47 10.64 3.58
CA VAL A 64 9.48 9.22 3.22
C VAL A 64 8.85 9.01 1.86
N VAL A 65 9.57 8.31 0.98
CA VAL A 65 9.04 7.89 -0.32
C VAL A 65 8.36 6.54 -0.18
N VAL A 66 7.16 6.41 -0.72
CA VAL A 66 6.43 5.15 -0.77
C VAL A 66 6.31 4.69 -2.22
N LEU A 67 6.75 3.45 -2.46
CA LEU A 67 6.73 2.80 -3.76
C LEU A 67 5.84 1.56 -3.73
N VAL A 68 5.25 1.24 -4.87
CA VAL A 68 4.63 -0.07 -5.15
C VAL A 68 5.28 -0.62 -6.40
N ASP A 69 5.91 -1.78 -6.30
CA ASP A 69 6.70 -2.41 -7.37
C ASP A 69 7.72 -1.43 -7.98
N GLY A 70 8.37 -0.60 -7.14
CA GLY A 70 9.35 0.41 -7.56
C GLY A 70 8.76 1.71 -8.11
N MET A 71 7.45 1.83 -8.23
CA MET A 71 6.77 3.04 -8.75
C MET A 71 6.28 3.91 -7.60
N ARG A 72 6.61 5.19 -7.65
CA ARG A 72 6.21 6.15 -6.61
C ARG A 72 4.70 6.33 -6.53
N ARG A 73 4.15 6.25 -5.31
CA ARG A 73 2.71 6.34 -5.03
C ARG A 73 2.33 7.53 -4.16
N ASN A 74 3.21 7.98 -3.28
CA ASN A 74 2.94 9.19 -2.52
C ASN A 74 3.32 10.43 -3.32
N THR A 75 2.49 11.45 -3.22
CA THR A 75 2.73 12.77 -3.83
C THR A 75 3.06 13.77 -2.72
N ASN A 76 3.91 14.75 -3.02
CA ASN A 76 4.19 15.88 -2.13
C ASN A 76 3.08 16.92 -2.27
N GLY A 77 1.87 16.54 -1.94
CA GLY A 77 0.73 17.41 -2.04
C GLY A 77 0.17 17.81 -0.67
N ASN A 78 -0.93 18.56 -0.70
CA ASN A 78 -1.74 18.79 0.48
C ASN A 78 -2.00 17.44 1.17
N PHE A 79 -1.89 17.42 2.51
CA PHE A 79 -2.05 16.20 3.31
C PHE A 79 -3.38 15.46 3.03
N LEU A 80 -4.43 16.15 2.62
CA LEU A 80 -5.71 15.58 2.21
C LEU A 80 -5.64 14.81 0.88
N MET A 81 -4.66 15.11 0.03
CA MET A 81 -4.47 14.50 -1.28
C MET A 81 -3.49 13.33 -1.25
N ASN A 82 -2.74 13.15 -0.18
CA ASN A 82 -1.84 12.02 -0.05
C ASN A 82 -2.63 10.73 0.10
N ASN A 83 -2.20 9.71 -0.63
CA ASN A 83 -2.71 8.37 -0.41
C ASN A 83 -2.19 7.85 0.92
N SER A 84 -3.08 7.43 1.80
CA SER A 84 -2.66 6.65 2.94
C SER A 84 -1.97 5.38 2.45
N ILE A 85 -0.89 4.97 3.12
CA ILE A 85 -0.20 3.73 2.78
C ILE A 85 -1.14 2.52 2.89
N ALA A 86 -2.12 2.57 3.78
CA ALA A 86 -3.14 1.54 3.95
C ALA A 86 -4.06 1.37 2.72
N GLU A 87 -4.20 2.41 1.88
CA GLU A 87 -5.07 2.43 0.71
C GLU A 87 -4.39 1.91 -0.58
N LEU A 88 -3.04 1.78 -0.56
CA LEU A 88 -2.28 1.55 -1.78
C LEU A 88 -2.40 0.12 -2.29
N VAL A 89 -2.30 -0.86 -1.38
CA VAL A 89 -2.24 -2.29 -1.73
C VAL A 89 -2.89 -3.08 -0.62
N ASN A 90 -3.71 -4.05 -0.97
CA ASN A 90 -4.22 -4.99 0.01
C ASN A 90 -3.15 -6.01 0.42
N VAL A 91 -3.12 -6.34 1.69
CA VAL A 91 -2.12 -7.28 2.25
C VAL A 91 -2.16 -8.67 1.60
N ALA A 92 -3.28 -9.09 1.03
CA ALA A 92 -3.39 -10.38 0.34
C ALA A 92 -2.52 -10.47 -0.92
N SER A 93 -2.27 -9.34 -1.58
CA SER A 93 -1.47 -9.26 -2.80
C SER A 93 0.02 -8.95 -2.55
N ILE A 94 0.46 -8.81 -1.29
CA ILE A 94 1.84 -8.46 -0.94
C ILE A 94 2.72 -9.72 -0.86
N ASP A 95 3.87 -9.68 -1.54
CA ASP A 95 4.95 -10.65 -1.38
C ASP A 95 5.83 -10.27 -0.17
N HIS A 96 6.31 -9.03 -0.12
CA HIS A 96 7.03 -8.46 1.01
C HIS A 96 7.04 -6.94 0.96
N ILE A 97 7.44 -6.32 2.06
CA ILE A 97 7.64 -4.87 2.15
C ILE A 97 9.10 -4.64 2.56
N GLU A 98 9.79 -3.80 1.80
CA GLU A 98 11.15 -3.36 2.09
C GLU A 98 11.09 -1.96 2.71
N VAL A 99 11.77 -1.76 3.84
CA VAL A 99 11.88 -0.47 4.51
C VAL A 99 13.35 -0.10 4.58
N LEU A 100 13.75 0.83 3.71
CA LEU A 100 15.08 1.43 3.71
C LEU A 100 15.08 2.60 4.68
N LYS A 101 15.84 2.49 5.77
CA LYS A 101 15.94 3.52 6.81
C LYS A 101 17.17 4.40 6.57
N GLY A 102 16.98 5.70 6.71
CA GLY A 102 18.01 6.70 6.46
C GLY A 102 17.94 7.32 5.07
N SER A 103 18.82 8.28 4.80
CA SER A 103 18.76 9.06 3.56
C SER A 103 18.98 8.22 2.31
N ALA A 104 18.00 8.19 1.46
CA ALA A 104 18.03 7.58 0.13
C ALA A 104 17.90 8.63 -0.99
N SER A 105 18.16 9.89 -0.67
CA SER A 105 17.94 11.05 -1.58
C SER A 105 18.73 10.95 -2.89
N THR A 106 19.89 10.31 -2.86
CA THR A 106 20.70 10.10 -4.09
C THR A 106 20.00 9.23 -5.12
N LEU A 107 19.16 8.28 -4.68
CA LEU A 107 18.46 7.34 -5.57
C LEU A 107 17.01 7.76 -5.84
N TYR A 108 16.35 8.35 -4.86
CA TYR A 108 14.91 8.60 -4.91
C TYR A 108 14.53 10.09 -4.79
N GLY A 109 15.53 10.98 -4.81
CA GLY A 109 15.31 12.44 -4.74
C GLY A 109 15.18 12.97 -3.32
N SER A 110 15.03 14.29 -3.20
CA SER A 110 15.02 15.04 -1.92
C SER A 110 13.95 14.57 -0.92
N ASP A 111 12.90 13.95 -1.40
CA ASP A 111 11.77 13.50 -0.57
C ASP A 111 12.07 12.21 0.21
N ALA A 112 13.20 11.55 -0.07
CA ALA A 112 13.64 10.32 0.60
C ALA A 112 14.70 10.56 1.69
N GLN A 113 14.62 11.67 2.42
CA GLN A 113 15.57 11.98 3.50
C GLN A 113 15.41 11.05 4.70
N GLY A 114 14.18 10.66 5.03
CA GLY A 114 13.89 9.70 6.11
C GLY A 114 14.08 8.26 5.68
N GLY A 115 13.77 7.97 4.45
CA GLY A 115 13.85 6.62 3.90
C GLY A 115 12.85 6.32 2.80
N VAL A 116 12.77 5.04 2.45
CA VAL A 116 11.89 4.53 1.40
C VAL A 116 11.14 3.29 1.91
N ILE A 117 9.86 3.22 1.64
CA ILE A 117 9.05 2.01 1.81
C ILE A 117 8.69 1.50 0.42
N ASN A 118 9.10 0.30 0.07
CA ASN A 118 8.79 -0.32 -1.20
C ASN A 118 7.94 -1.57 -0.98
N ILE A 119 6.71 -1.55 -1.44
CA ILE A 119 5.75 -2.65 -1.35
C ILE A 119 5.89 -3.48 -2.62
N ILE A 120 6.32 -4.72 -2.46
CA ILE A 120 6.46 -5.66 -3.58
C ILE A 120 5.24 -6.57 -3.62
N THR A 121 4.55 -6.56 -4.74
CA THR A 121 3.36 -7.39 -4.92
C THR A 121 3.70 -8.77 -5.46
N LYS A 122 2.85 -9.76 -5.16
CA LYS A 122 3.01 -11.14 -5.59
C LYS A 122 3.07 -11.27 -7.12
N LYS A 123 3.84 -12.24 -7.56
CA LYS A 123 3.91 -12.72 -8.94
C LYS A 123 3.89 -14.23 -8.91
N ALA A 124 2.91 -14.86 -9.54
CA ALA A 124 2.86 -16.31 -9.67
C ALA A 124 4.11 -16.82 -10.41
N LYS A 125 4.80 -17.77 -9.80
CA LYS A 125 6.09 -18.30 -10.31
C LYS A 125 5.92 -19.64 -11.00
N GLU A 126 4.98 -20.45 -10.53
CA GLU A 126 4.72 -21.80 -10.99
C GLU A 126 3.35 -21.86 -11.66
N ASP A 127 3.19 -22.78 -12.61
CA ASP A 127 1.91 -23.01 -13.26
C ASP A 127 0.86 -23.47 -12.25
N GLY A 128 -0.33 -22.92 -12.36
CA GLY A 128 -1.44 -23.18 -11.49
C GLY A 128 -2.24 -21.94 -11.17
N VAL A 129 -3.29 -22.11 -10.39
CA VAL A 129 -4.20 -21.04 -9.97
C VAL A 129 -4.40 -21.12 -8.46
N SER A 130 -4.30 -20.02 -7.79
CA SER A 130 -4.61 -19.88 -6.35
C SER A 130 -5.66 -18.82 -6.13
N THR A 131 -6.61 -19.10 -5.23
CA THR A 131 -7.63 -18.13 -4.84
C THR A 131 -7.65 -18.02 -3.33
N THR A 132 -7.53 -16.80 -2.83
CA THR A 132 -7.57 -16.49 -1.40
C THR A 132 -8.78 -15.60 -1.13
N LEU A 133 -9.65 -16.03 -0.23
CA LEU A 133 -10.68 -15.20 0.39
C LEU A 133 -10.22 -14.83 1.79
N ARG A 134 -10.13 -13.54 2.06
CA ARG A 134 -9.80 -13.01 3.38
C ARG A 134 -10.96 -12.17 3.88
N THR A 135 -11.36 -12.43 5.12
CA THR A 135 -12.37 -11.62 5.81
C THR A 135 -11.81 -11.25 7.18
N SER A 136 -12.02 -10.02 7.61
CA SER A 136 -11.71 -9.60 8.97
C SER A 136 -12.86 -8.80 9.57
N PHE A 137 -13.01 -8.92 10.87
CA PHE A 137 -13.99 -8.22 11.69
C PHE A 137 -13.27 -7.63 12.88
N GLY A 138 -13.58 -6.41 13.23
CA GLY A 138 -12.92 -5.70 14.30
C GLY A 138 -13.87 -4.78 15.07
N ASP A 139 -13.31 -4.09 16.03
CA ASP A 139 -14.01 -3.06 16.77
C ASP A 139 -14.53 -1.94 15.86
N ASN A 140 -15.51 -1.16 16.33
CA ASN A 140 -16.07 -0.02 15.62
C ASN A 140 -16.75 -0.41 14.29
N SER A 141 -17.37 -1.57 14.26
CA SER A 141 -18.01 -2.14 13.06
C SER A 141 -17.04 -2.23 11.86
N LYS A 142 -15.76 -2.49 12.14
CA LYS A 142 -14.79 -2.73 11.08
C LYS A 142 -15.06 -4.09 10.46
N GLU A 143 -15.22 -4.07 9.13
CA GLU A 143 -15.39 -5.26 8.30
C GLU A 143 -14.52 -5.12 7.07
N SER A 144 -13.81 -6.18 6.70
CA SER A 144 -13.04 -6.24 5.47
C SER A 144 -13.28 -7.55 4.75
N TYR A 145 -13.49 -7.46 3.46
CA TYR A 145 -13.69 -8.58 2.55
C TYR A 145 -12.74 -8.41 1.37
N ASN A 146 -11.93 -9.40 1.11
CA ASN A 146 -10.99 -9.40 0.01
C ASN A 146 -10.97 -10.74 -0.70
N LEU A 147 -11.10 -10.71 -2.02
CA LEU A 147 -10.91 -11.84 -2.91
C LEU A 147 -9.67 -11.56 -3.76
N TYR A 148 -8.68 -12.42 -3.64
CA TYR A 148 -7.46 -12.39 -4.43
C TYR A 148 -7.30 -13.69 -5.20
N ASN A 149 -7.13 -13.60 -6.51
CA ASN A 149 -6.84 -14.72 -7.40
C ASN A 149 -5.55 -14.43 -8.13
N GLU A 150 -4.65 -15.40 -8.16
CA GLU A 150 -3.43 -15.35 -8.95
C GLU A 150 -3.20 -16.65 -9.68
N GLY A 151 -2.49 -16.58 -10.78
CA GLY A 151 -2.12 -17.78 -11.50
C GLY A 151 -1.05 -17.56 -12.56
N LYS A 152 -0.53 -18.67 -13.04
CA LYS A 152 0.40 -18.74 -14.17
C LYS A 152 0.01 -19.91 -15.05
N SER A 153 0.16 -19.75 -16.36
CA SER A 153 0.07 -20.79 -17.35
C SER A 153 1.14 -20.53 -18.40
N ASP A 154 2.14 -21.42 -18.47
CA ASP A 154 3.33 -21.28 -19.32
C ASP A 154 4.01 -19.90 -19.06
N LYS A 155 3.94 -19.00 -20.03
CA LYS A 155 4.55 -17.66 -19.96
C LYS A 155 3.63 -16.56 -19.45
N VAL A 156 2.33 -16.82 -19.36
CA VAL A 156 1.36 -15.82 -18.90
C VAL A 156 1.12 -15.98 -17.41
N PHE A 157 1.22 -14.88 -16.67
CA PHE A 157 0.83 -14.84 -15.26
C PHE A 157 -0.11 -13.67 -15.00
N TRP A 158 -0.98 -13.83 -14.02
CA TRP A 158 -1.97 -12.82 -13.67
C TRP A 158 -2.22 -12.76 -12.18
N SER A 159 -2.79 -11.64 -11.74
CA SER A 159 -3.53 -11.56 -10.49
C SER A 159 -4.72 -10.62 -10.66
N VAL A 160 -5.81 -10.94 -9.96
CA VAL A 160 -7.01 -10.11 -9.87
C VAL A 160 -7.41 -10.02 -8.42
N GLU A 161 -7.76 -8.82 -7.98
CA GLU A 161 -8.19 -8.55 -6.63
C GLU A 161 -9.44 -7.68 -6.62
N ALA A 162 -10.36 -8.00 -5.72
CA ALA A 162 -11.52 -7.17 -5.40
C ALA A 162 -11.73 -7.18 -3.90
N GLY A 163 -11.87 -5.99 -3.31
CA GLY A 163 -12.06 -5.86 -1.89
C GLY A 163 -13.04 -4.75 -1.51
N LYS A 164 -13.56 -4.88 -0.29
CA LYS A 164 -14.42 -3.91 0.36
C LYS A 164 -14.03 -3.79 1.81
N GLU A 165 -13.95 -2.56 2.29
CA GLU A 165 -13.70 -2.24 3.69
C GLU A 165 -14.77 -1.30 4.22
N LEU A 166 -15.27 -1.60 5.40
CA LEU A 166 -16.24 -0.81 6.14
C LEU A 166 -15.69 -0.50 7.53
N ALA A 167 -15.96 0.69 8.03
CA ALA A 167 -15.77 1.02 9.43
C ALA A 167 -16.86 2.00 9.88
N GLY A 168 -17.23 1.92 11.15
CA GLY A 168 -18.29 2.71 11.74
C GLY A 168 -17.80 3.66 12.83
N ASP A 169 -18.75 4.23 13.56
CA ASP A 169 -18.50 5.13 14.67
C ASP A 169 -17.70 4.45 15.79
N TYR A 170 -16.95 5.23 16.51
CA TYR A 170 -16.24 4.75 17.71
C TYR A 170 -16.52 5.61 18.94
N LYS A 171 -16.06 5.17 20.10
CA LYS A 171 -16.08 5.97 21.32
C LYS A 171 -14.67 6.44 21.65
N ASP A 172 -14.55 7.73 22.01
CA ASP A 172 -13.29 8.28 22.50
C ASP A 172 -12.98 7.79 23.94
N GLY A 173 -11.81 8.19 24.47
CA GLY A 173 -11.38 7.83 25.82
C GLY A 173 -12.30 8.31 26.95
N TRP A 174 -13.24 9.22 26.68
CA TRP A 174 -14.28 9.68 27.61
C TRP A 174 -15.64 9.01 27.37
N GLY A 175 -15.71 8.03 26.46
CA GLY A 175 -16.92 7.32 26.12
C GLY A 175 -17.88 8.08 25.18
N ARG A 176 -17.48 9.23 24.64
CA ARG A 176 -18.31 10.01 23.71
C ARG A 176 -18.26 9.38 22.33
N LYS A 177 -19.44 9.33 21.71
CA LYS A 177 -19.55 8.84 20.33
C LYS A 177 -18.86 9.80 19.35
N VAL A 178 -17.96 9.26 18.55
CA VAL A 178 -17.30 9.96 17.44
C VAL A 178 -17.85 9.38 16.14
N ILE A 179 -18.45 10.24 15.32
CA ILE A 179 -18.96 9.86 14.01
C ILE A 179 -17.79 9.80 13.05
N ASN A 180 -17.49 8.58 12.57
CA ASN A 180 -16.39 8.33 11.66
C ASN A 180 -16.71 7.08 10.85
N HIS A 181 -17.10 7.24 9.60
CA HIS A 181 -17.45 6.13 8.73
C HIS A 181 -16.49 6.01 7.55
N LEU A 182 -16.20 4.78 7.17
CA LEU A 182 -15.50 4.43 5.94
C LEU A 182 -16.32 3.42 5.16
N ASN A 183 -16.45 3.63 3.86
CA ASN A 183 -16.89 2.64 2.90
C ASN A 183 -15.95 2.68 1.71
N ALA A 184 -14.97 1.79 1.69
CA ALA A 184 -13.96 1.72 0.66
C ALA A 184 -14.10 0.47 -0.19
N LYS A 185 -13.72 0.60 -1.46
CA LYS A 185 -13.61 -0.50 -2.43
C LYS A 185 -12.29 -0.38 -3.15
N HIS A 186 -11.61 -1.48 -3.36
CA HIS A 186 -10.42 -1.53 -4.17
C HIS A 186 -10.48 -2.69 -5.16
N TYR A 187 -9.85 -2.47 -6.29
CA TYR A 187 -9.73 -3.43 -7.37
C TYR A 187 -8.32 -3.36 -7.92
N ASN A 188 -7.74 -4.50 -8.20
CA ASN A 188 -6.46 -4.60 -8.89
C ASN A 188 -6.56 -5.68 -9.97
N ALA A 189 -5.93 -5.43 -11.11
CA ALA A 189 -5.76 -6.42 -12.17
C ALA A 189 -4.34 -6.30 -12.74
N LYS A 190 -3.60 -7.38 -12.66
CA LYS A 190 -2.23 -7.51 -13.17
C LYS A 190 -2.19 -8.62 -14.21
N LEU A 191 -1.57 -8.33 -15.35
CA LEU A 191 -1.29 -9.30 -16.39
C LEU A 191 0.18 -9.19 -16.79
N GLY A 192 0.88 -10.31 -16.80
CA GLY A 192 2.28 -10.35 -17.15
C GLY A 192 2.61 -11.47 -18.14
N TYR A 193 3.69 -11.25 -18.88
CA TYR A 193 4.26 -12.20 -19.79
C TYR A 193 5.72 -12.44 -19.44
N ASP A 194 6.09 -13.69 -19.22
CA ASP A 194 7.44 -14.14 -18.90
C ASP A 194 8.24 -14.31 -20.19
N LEU A 195 9.29 -13.53 -20.33
CA LEU A 195 10.18 -13.54 -21.49
C LEU A 195 11.33 -14.57 -21.34
N GLY A 196 11.41 -15.24 -20.19
CA GLY A 196 12.53 -16.08 -19.81
C GLY A 196 13.67 -15.27 -19.18
N ASN A 197 14.65 -15.97 -18.61
CA ASN A 197 15.82 -15.38 -17.93
C ASN A 197 15.46 -14.28 -16.92
N ASP A 198 14.45 -14.53 -16.08
CA ASP A 198 13.94 -13.56 -15.10
C ASP A 198 13.49 -12.22 -15.72
N SER A 199 13.17 -12.21 -17.02
CA SER A 199 12.66 -11.04 -17.73
C SER A 199 11.16 -11.12 -17.93
N SER A 200 10.46 -9.99 -17.88
CA SER A 200 9.00 -9.98 -18.05
C SER A 200 8.47 -8.60 -18.46
N VAL A 201 7.29 -8.62 -19.10
CA VAL A 201 6.46 -7.41 -19.29
C VAL A 201 5.23 -7.56 -18.45
N VAL A 202 4.83 -6.50 -17.75
CA VAL A 202 3.69 -6.48 -16.82
C VAL A 202 2.86 -5.23 -17.04
N VAL A 203 1.55 -5.42 -17.21
CA VAL A 203 0.55 -4.35 -17.15
C VAL A 203 -0.20 -4.49 -15.82
N ASN A 204 -0.40 -3.39 -15.11
CA ASN A 204 -1.16 -3.36 -13.87
C ASN A 204 -2.14 -2.19 -13.89
N TYR A 205 -3.36 -2.44 -13.42
CA TYR A 205 -4.40 -1.44 -13.19
C TYR A 205 -4.93 -1.56 -11.78
N GLU A 206 -5.04 -0.43 -11.09
CA GLU A 206 -5.55 -0.35 -9.74
C GLU A 206 -6.62 0.74 -9.65
N LYS A 207 -7.65 0.47 -8.86
CA LYS A 207 -8.73 1.39 -8.55
C LYS A 207 -9.07 1.33 -7.07
N TYR A 208 -9.07 2.48 -6.41
CA TYR A 208 -9.55 2.64 -5.05
C TYR A 208 -10.64 3.72 -5.02
N LYS A 209 -11.75 3.43 -4.37
CA LYS A 209 -12.84 4.38 -4.12
C LYS A 209 -13.27 4.31 -2.68
N ALA A 210 -13.39 5.46 -2.03
CA ALA A 210 -13.86 5.52 -0.66
C ALA A 210 -14.76 6.72 -0.40
N ASP A 211 -15.83 6.46 0.34
CA ASP A 211 -16.67 7.48 0.95
C ASP A 211 -16.33 7.55 2.44
N TYR A 212 -16.06 8.75 2.94
CA TYR A 212 -15.71 9.02 4.33
C TYR A 212 -16.74 9.89 5.00
N THR A 213 -16.92 9.68 6.31
CA THR A 213 -17.52 10.64 7.22
C THR A 213 -16.58 10.79 8.39
N PHE A 214 -16.13 12.00 8.70
CA PHE A 214 -15.15 12.26 9.75
C PHE A 214 -15.58 13.44 10.61
N PRO A 215 -15.14 13.49 11.90
CA PRO A 215 -15.51 14.55 12.80
C PRO A 215 -14.92 15.89 12.34
N ASN A 216 -15.74 16.92 12.30
CA ASN A 216 -15.31 18.27 11.96
C ASN A 216 -14.81 19.01 13.22
N ASN A 217 -13.58 18.72 13.64
CA ASN A 217 -13.01 19.21 14.88
C ASN A 217 -12.51 20.68 14.83
N GLY A 218 -12.46 21.27 13.63
CA GLY A 218 -11.92 22.61 13.42
C GLY A 218 -12.96 23.70 13.16
N SER A 219 -14.24 23.36 13.08
CA SER A 219 -15.33 24.28 12.77
C SER A 219 -16.21 24.54 14.00
N THR A 220 -16.83 25.71 14.05
CA THR A 220 -17.93 26.01 14.95
C THR A 220 -19.16 25.15 14.68
N ASP A 221 -19.30 24.68 13.43
CA ASP A 221 -20.27 23.69 13.02
C ASP A 221 -19.70 22.29 13.29
N LYS A 222 -20.28 21.59 14.26
CA LYS A 222 -19.90 20.22 14.65
C LYS A 222 -20.50 19.13 13.73
N THR A 223 -21.12 19.52 12.62
CA THR A 223 -21.65 18.56 11.64
C THR A 223 -20.47 17.75 11.06
N PRO A 224 -20.54 16.41 11.07
CA PRO A 224 -19.50 15.59 10.49
C PRO A 224 -19.27 15.92 9.01
N ALA A 225 -18.03 16.11 8.64
CA ALA A 225 -17.68 16.33 7.25
C ALA A 225 -17.75 15.00 6.46
N LYS A 226 -18.13 15.10 5.21
CA LYS A 226 -18.11 13.98 4.26
C LYS A 226 -17.04 14.22 3.22
N GLY A 227 -16.43 13.15 2.74
CA GLY A 227 -15.45 13.23 1.66
C GLY A 227 -15.55 11.98 0.79
N ARG A 228 -15.14 12.15 -0.44
CA ARG A 228 -14.99 11.06 -1.41
C ARG A 228 -13.59 11.06 -1.97
N LYS A 229 -12.96 9.90 -2.01
CA LYS A 229 -11.65 9.71 -2.61
C LYS A 229 -11.74 8.72 -3.76
N ASP A 230 -11.06 9.04 -4.84
CA ASP A 230 -10.98 8.19 -6.03
C ASP A 230 -9.51 8.18 -6.49
N ASN A 231 -8.90 6.99 -6.49
CA ASN A 231 -7.53 6.79 -6.96
C ASN A 231 -7.54 5.79 -8.10
N ASP A 232 -6.86 6.15 -9.19
CA ASP A 232 -6.59 5.28 -10.32
C ASP A 232 -5.10 5.19 -10.55
N ALA A 233 -4.59 4.00 -10.81
CA ALA A 233 -3.23 3.81 -11.26
C ALA A 233 -3.17 2.79 -12.40
N ILE A 234 -2.44 3.13 -13.44
CA ILE A 234 -2.11 2.22 -14.53
C ILE A 234 -0.62 2.24 -14.76
N SER A 235 -0.03 1.07 -15.00
CA SER A 235 1.40 0.96 -15.28
C SER A 235 1.70 -0.11 -16.32
N LEU A 236 2.80 0.11 -17.03
CA LEU A 236 3.49 -0.86 -17.88
C LEU A 236 4.92 -0.97 -17.38
N GLN A 237 5.37 -2.17 -17.06
CA GLN A 237 6.73 -2.45 -16.64
C GLN A 237 7.40 -3.43 -17.58
N TYR A 238 8.65 -3.16 -17.90
CA TYR A 238 9.55 -4.10 -18.54
C TYR A 238 10.71 -4.37 -17.59
N ASN A 239 10.84 -5.61 -17.15
CA ASN A 239 11.93 -6.08 -16.33
C ASN A 239 12.83 -6.97 -17.18
N ALA A 240 14.14 -6.72 -17.18
CA ALA A 240 15.10 -7.50 -17.95
C ALA A 240 16.30 -7.86 -17.07
N LYS A 241 16.65 -9.14 -17.03
CA LYS A 241 17.91 -9.62 -16.50
C LYS A 241 18.91 -9.72 -17.65
N LEU A 242 19.79 -8.73 -17.75
CA LEU A 242 20.76 -8.65 -18.83
C LEU A 242 21.98 -9.54 -18.58
N SER A 243 22.32 -9.77 -17.31
CA SER A 243 23.37 -10.71 -16.87
C SER A 243 23.15 -11.06 -15.39
N ASP A 244 24.00 -11.93 -14.83
CA ASP A 244 23.94 -12.25 -13.38
C ASP A 244 24.22 -11.07 -12.46
N ARG A 245 24.81 -9.99 -12.99
CA ARG A 245 25.15 -8.78 -12.24
C ARG A 245 24.38 -7.55 -12.68
N LEU A 246 23.61 -7.64 -13.77
CA LEU A 246 22.93 -6.49 -14.37
C LEU A 246 21.48 -6.82 -14.65
N SER A 247 20.59 -6.10 -13.99
CA SER A 247 19.15 -6.09 -14.28
C SER A 247 18.71 -4.66 -14.60
N ASN A 248 17.71 -4.55 -15.45
CA ASN A 248 17.07 -3.29 -15.83
C ASN A 248 15.58 -3.37 -15.54
N GLN A 249 15.02 -2.31 -15.00
CA GLN A 249 13.58 -2.11 -14.87
C GLN A 249 13.21 -0.80 -15.54
N PHE A 250 12.34 -0.87 -16.52
CA PHE A 250 11.73 0.29 -17.16
C PHE A 250 10.25 0.31 -16.85
N SER A 251 9.73 1.46 -16.40
CA SER A 251 8.33 1.60 -16.01
C SER A 251 7.75 2.90 -16.56
N ILE A 252 6.56 2.80 -17.16
CA ILE A 252 5.70 3.94 -17.47
C ILE A 252 4.44 3.79 -16.64
N TYR A 253 4.08 4.82 -15.89
CA TYR A 253 2.90 4.76 -15.06
C TYR A 253 2.21 6.13 -14.93
N ARG A 254 0.91 6.08 -14.67
CA ARG A 254 0.09 7.23 -14.34
C ARG A 254 -0.70 6.92 -13.08
N ASN A 255 -0.60 7.81 -12.10
CA ASN A 255 -1.44 7.81 -10.90
C ASN A 255 -2.31 9.05 -10.92
N THR A 256 -3.59 8.89 -10.61
CA THR A 256 -4.54 9.99 -10.48
C THR A 256 -5.24 9.84 -9.14
N THR A 257 -5.26 10.91 -8.36
CA THR A 257 -5.99 10.97 -7.09
C THR A 257 -6.92 12.17 -7.14
N SER A 258 -8.18 11.96 -6.83
CA SER A 258 -9.13 13.03 -6.55
C SER A 258 -9.69 12.86 -5.14
N PHE A 259 -9.85 13.97 -4.46
CA PHE A 259 -10.51 14.04 -3.17
C PHE A 259 -11.51 15.19 -3.19
N ASP A 260 -12.76 14.87 -2.91
CA ASP A 260 -13.89 15.79 -2.97
C ASP A 260 -14.51 15.90 -1.58
N ILE A 261 -14.69 17.13 -1.10
CA ILE A 261 -15.40 17.47 0.13
C ILE A 261 -16.57 18.33 -0.30
N PRO A 262 -17.79 17.75 -0.36
CA PRO A 262 -19.00 18.48 -0.75
C PRO A 262 -19.43 19.53 0.27
#